data_dc5bb726ab5fabf41973ab30b96f467a
#
_entry.id   dc5bb726ab5fabf41973ab30b96f467a
#
_cell.length_a   1.000
_cell.length_b   1.000
_cell.length_c   1.000
_cell.angle_alpha   90.00
_cell.angle_beta   90.00
_cell.angle_gamma   90.00
#
_symmetry.space_group_name_H-M   'P 1'
#
loop_
_entity.id
_entity.type
_entity.pdbx_description
1 polymer ?
#
loop_
_entity_poly.entity_id
_entity_poly.type
_entity_poly.pdbx_seq_one_letter_code
_entity_poly.pdbx_strand_id
1 'polypeptide(L)'
;GMSPVTGYAADGVTPIINEASGYKEDGTSSSDYKSADGTLYAPAGTRNMYVNREPRFYADITFSNSKWFSGTEGDYTVDFTYSGNCGKAQGNNDFTSTGYLVRKNMDSGDRNQNLVCVLLRLTNIYFDYIEALAYVDPSHADIWKYMNLIRERAGIPGYGTASLPKATTT
;
A
#
# COMPACT_ATOMS: atom_id res chain seq x y z
N GLY A 1 -3.60 10.39 -4.18
CA GLY A 1 -2.76 11.10 -3.22
C GLY A 1 -1.67 11.89 -3.92
N MET A 2 -1.20 12.95 -3.30
CA MET A 2 0.00 13.64 -3.79
C MET A 2 1.20 12.69 -3.71
N SER A 3 2.13 12.81 -4.67
CA SER A 3 3.39 12.07 -4.58
C SER A 3 4.14 12.49 -3.30
N PRO A 4 4.60 11.54 -2.50
CA PRO A 4 5.40 11.87 -1.32
C PRO A 4 6.79 12.42 -1.70
N VAL A 5 7.25 12.18 -2.92
CA VAL A 5 8.55 12.63 -3.41
C VAL A 5 8.35 13.67 -4.51
N THR A 6 8.96 14.84 -4.36
CA THR A 6 8.94 15.95 -5.33
C THR A 6 10.19 16.02 -6.18
N GLY A 7 11.26 15.33 -5.78
CA GLY A 7 12.55 15.31 -6.47
C GLY A 7 13.60 14.59 -5.63
N TYR A 8 14.85 14.73 -6.05
CA TYR A 8 16.00 14.19 -5.32
C TYR A 8 17.00 15.28 -5.02
N ALA A 9 17.73 15.16 -3.92
CA ALA A 9 18.83 16.06 -3.57
C ALA A 9 19.96 15.99 -4.61
N ALA A 10 20.98 16.82 -4.44
CA ALA A 10 22.13 16.89 -5.36
C ALA A 10 22.92 15.57 -5.48
N ASP A 11 22.78 14.66 -4.51
CA ASP A 11 23.35 13.31 -4.54
C ASP A 11 22.61 12.35 -5.48
N GLY A 12 21.46 12.76 -6.02
CA GLY A 12 20.61 11.97 -6.91
C GLY A 12 19.91 10.77 -6.26
N VAL A 13 20.05 10.58 -4.95
CA VAL A 13 19.55 9.40 -4.20
C VAL A 13 18.60 9.80 -3.08
N THR A 14 18.92 10.86 -2.32
CA THR A 14 18.10 11.31 -1.18
C THR A 14 16.81 11.95 -1.68
N PRO A 15 15.62 11.38 -1.35
CA PRO A 15 14.34 11.93 -1.82
C PRO A 15 14.01 13.25 -1.10
N ILE A 16 13.48 14.20 -1.83
CA ILE A 16 12.90 15.42 -1.27
C ILE A 16 11.42 15.14 -0.97
N ILE A 17 11.09 15.13 0.32
CA ILE A 17 9.74 14.76 0.78
C ILE A 17 8.80 15.95 0.67
N ASN A 18 7.64 15.70 0.10
CA ASN A 18 6.53 16.64 0.06
C ASN A 18 5.75 16.57 1.39
N GLU A 19 5.95 17.53 2.27
CA GLU A 19 5.28 17.59 3.57
C GLU A 19 3.75 17.62 3.46
N ALA A 20 3.21 18.24 2.41
CA ALA A 20 1.77 18.29 2.16
C ALA A 20 1.15 16.91 1.84
N SER A 21 1.96 15.91 1.51
CA SER A 21 1.50 14.52 1.33
C SER A 21 1.16 13.82 2.65
N GLY A 22 1.61 14.36 3.78
CA GLY A 22 1.50 13.74 5.11
C GLY A 22 2.48 12.58 5.33
N TYR A 23 3.34 12.26 4.35
CA TYR A 23 4.38 11.24 4.50
C TYR A 23 5.55 11.75 5.34
N LYS A 24 6.04 10.90 6.23
CA LYS A 24 7.24 11.15 7.05
C LYS A 24 8.17 9.95 6.92
N GLU A 25 9.44 10.20 6.66
CA GLU A 25 10.44 9.14 6.53
C GLU A 25 10.90 8.67 7.91
N ASP A 26 11.26 9.60 8.77
CA ASP A 26 11.94 9.35 10.03
C ASP A 26 11.01 9.28 11.23
N GLY A 27 11.51 8.63 12.29
CA GLY A 27 10.84 8.51 13.57
C GLY A 27 9.79 7.40 13.62
N THR A 28 9.05 7.38 14.71
CA THR A 28 7.98 6.42 14.97
C THR A 28 6.68 7.13 15.30
N SER A 29 5.55 6.48 15.01
CA SER A 29 4.24 7.03 15.31
C SER A 29 3.96 7.01 16.81
N SER A 30 3.38 8.07 17.33
CA SER A 30 2.96 8.16 18.74
C SER A 30 1.61 7.52 19.01
N SER A 31 0.86 7.14 17.99
CA SER A 31 -0.48 6.59 18.09
C SER A 31 -0.73 5.51 17.06
N ASP A 32 -1.76 4.72 17.30
CA ASP A 32 -2.27 3.75 16.32
C ASP A 32 -2.78 4.45 15.07
N TYR A 33 -2.47 3.88 13.91
CA TYR A 33 -3.09 4.24 12.65
C TYR A 33 -4.14 3.20 12.26
N LYS A 34 -5.37 3.65 12.11
CA LYS A 34 -6.53 2.81 11.81
C LYS A 34 -7.23 3.25 10.54
N SER A 35 -7.88 2.30 9.87
CA SER A 35 -8.82 2.58 8.79
C SER A 35 -10.10 3.27 9.30
N ALA A 36 -10.94 3.71 8.37
CA ALA A 36 -12.22 4.35 8.71
C ALA A 36 -13.20 3.40 9.44
N ASP A 37 -13.08 2.10 9.23
CA ASP A 37 -13.87 1.06 9.90
C ASP A 37 -13.26 0.59 11.24
N GLY A 38 -12.15 1.20 11.66
CA GLY A 38 -11.46 0.90 12.92
C GLY A 38 -10.43 -0.22 12.84
N THR A 39 -10.21 -0.84 11.67
CA THR A 39 -9.18 -1.86 11.50
C THR A 39 -7.80 -1.27 11.75
N LEU A 40 -7.02 -1.91 12.64
CA LEU A 40 -5.68 -1.48 12.99
C LEU A 40 -4.70 -1.78 11.83
N TYR A 41 -4.18 -0.73 11.22
CA TYR A 41 -3.18 -0.82 10.16
C TYR A 41 -1.75 -0.81 10.69
N ALA A 42 -1.44 0.12 11.58
CA ALA A 42 -0.12 0.24 12.17
C ALA A 42 -0.25 0.65 13.65
N PRO A 43 0.24 -0.16 14.60
CA PRO A 43 0.24 0.19 16.02
C PRO A 43 1.15 1.39 16.31
N ALA A 44 0.92 2.06 17.45
CA ALA A 44 1.85 3.04 17.99
C ALA A 44 3.27 2.43 18.09
N GLY A 45 4.29 3.24 17.86
CA GLY A 45 5.69 2.79 17.79
C GLY A 45 6.11 2.28 16.40
N THR A 46 5.19 2.17 15.44
CA THR A 46 5.53 1.84 14.06
C THR A 46 6.31 2.99 13.40
N ARG A 47 7.32 2.68 12.59
CA ARG A 47 8.06 3.70 11.83
C ARG A 47 7.12 4.54 10.99
N ASN A 48 7.34 5.85 10.98
CA ASN A 48 6.47 6.80 10.27
C ASN A 48 6.34 6.51 8.77
N MET A 49 7.38 5.98 8.13
CA MET A 49 7.36 5.58 6.73
C MET A 49 6.29 4.51 6.40
N TYR A 50 5.79 3.80 7.40
CA TYR A 50 4.73 2.78 7.25
C TYR A 50 3.34 3.30 7.63
N VAL A 51 3.25 4.52 8.13
CA VAL A 51 1.99 5.11 8.57
C VAL A 51 1.39 5.98 7.46
N ASN A 52 0.08 6.11 7.43
CA ASN A 52 -0.65 6.92 6.44
C ASN A 52 -0.36 6.51 4.97
N ARG A 53 -0.17 5.21 4.74
CA ARG A 53 -0.06 4.64 3.40
C ARG A 53 -1.44 4.29 2.86
N GLU A 54 -1.52 4.04 1.56
CA GLU A 54 -2.77 3.56 0.95
C GLU A 54 -3.20 2.20 1.54
N PRO A 55 -4.51 1.90 1.58
CA PRO A 55 -5.01 0.65 2.20
C PRO A 55 -4.40 -0.62 1.62
N ARG A 56 -4.07 -0.64 0.33
CA ARG A 56 -3.41 -1.79 -0.31
C ARG A 56 -2.01 -2.08 0.23
N PHE A 57 -1.31 -1.06 0.73
CA PHE A 57 -0.03 -1.30 1.39
C PHE A 57 -0.21 -2.25 2.59
N TYR A 58 -1.22 -2.01 3.41
CA TYR A 58 -1.48 -2.85 4.60
C TYR A 58 -2.08 -4.22 4.27
N ALA A 59 -2.72 -4.36 3.11
CA ALA A 59 -3.24 -5.63 2.63
C ALA A 59 -2.17 -6.51 1.97
N ASP A 60 -1.24 -5.89 1.25
CA ASP A 60 -0.32 -6.58 0.35
C ASP A 60 1.11 -6.72 0.91
N ILE A 61 1.48 -5.92 1.94
CA ILE A 61 2.84 -5.83 2.46
C ILE A 61 2.86 -6.05 3.97
N THR A 62 3.79 -6.89 4.42
CA THR A 62 4.15 -7.04 5.84
C THR A 62 5.40 -6.23 6.13
N PHE A 63 5.41 -5.49 7.22
CA PHE A 63 6.49 -4.61 7.68
C PHE A 63 6.68 -4.75 9.19
N SER A 64 7.79 -4.29 9.75
CA SER A 64 8.03 -4.33 11.21
C SER A 64 6.93 -3.61 11.98
N ASN A 65 6.43 -4.23 13.03
CA ASN A 65 5.32 -3.83 13.88
C ASN A 65 3.93 -4.06 13.27
N SER A 66 3.83 -4.67 12.06
CA SER A 66 2.55 -5.12 11.54
C SER A 66 2.08 -6.42 12.21
N LYS A 67 0.78 -6.68 12.15
CA LYS A 67 0.20 -7.94 12.63
C LYS A 67 0.30 -9.01 11.54
N TRP A 68 0.77 -10.18 11.95
CA TRP A 68 0.69 -11.39 11.16
C TRP A 68 -0.40 -12.29 11.72
N PHE A 69 -1.22 -12.81 10.86
CA PHE A 69 -2.27 -13.74 11.25
C PHE A 69 -1.76 -15.17 11.18
N SER A 70 -1.88 -15.89 12.27
CA SER A 70 -1.58 -17.32 12.32
C SER A 70 -2.82 -18.05 12.83
N GLY A 71 -3.37 -18.93 12.01
CA GLY A 71 -4.55 -19.74 12.39
C GLY A 71 -4.30 -20.71 13.55
N THR A 72 -3.03 -21.06 13.79
CA THR A 72 -2.64 -22.04 14.82
C THR A 72 -2.03 -21.42 16.07
N GLU A 73 -1.33 -20.30 15.93
CA GLU A 73 -0.57 -19.68 17.02
C GLU A 73 -1.16 -18.34 17.47
N GLY A 74 -2.24 -17.91 16.82
CA GLY A 74 -2.82 -16.59 17.03
C GLY A 74 -2.02 -15.47 16.36
N ASP A 75 -2.52 -14.28 16.46
CA ASP A 75 -1.89 -13.10 15.85
C ASP A 75 -0.65 -12.70 16.63
N TYR A 76 0.44 -12.44 15.92
CA TYR A 76 1.64 -11.89 16.53
C TYR A 76 2.13 -10.64 15.78
N THR A 77 2.92 -9.83 16.48
CA THR A 77 3.53 -8.64 15.88
C THR A 77 4.88 -9.01 15.28
N VAL A 78 5.05 -8.70 14.00
CA VAL A 78 6.28 -8.97 13.26
C VAL A 78 7.35 -7.94 13.61
N ASP A 79 8.57 -8.39 13.84
CA ASP A 79 9.74 -7.52 13.98
C ASP A 79 10.89 -8.04 13.11
N PHE A 80 11.19 -7.28 12.04
CA PHE A 80 12.27 -7.55 11.09
C PHE A 80 13.60 -6.89 11.47
N THR A 81 13.70 -6.26 12.64
CA THR A 81 15.00 -5.77 13.13
C THR A 81 15.95 -6.94 13.34
N TYR A 82 17.25 -6.68 13.39
CA TYR A 82 18.28 -7.73 13.49
C TYR A 82 17.99 -8.75 14.61
N SER A 83 17.57 -8.27 15.78
CA SER A 83 17.24 -9.08 16.96
C SER A 83 15.76 -9.40 17.13
N GLY A 84 14.90 -8.93 16.24
CA GLY A 84 13.47 -9.16 16.28
C GLY A 84 13.09 -10.63 16.03
N ASN A 85 11.82 -10.96 16.26
CA ASN A 85 11.30 -12.32 16.12
C ASN A 85 11.38 -12.91 14.70
N CYS A 86 11.51 -12.05 13.68
CA CYS A 86 11.72 -12.41 12.28
C CYS A 86 13.06 -11.86 11.75
N GLY A 87 14.00 -11.55 12.64
CA GLY A 87 15.28 -10.96 12.33
C GLY A 87 16.38 -11.99 12.11
N LYS A 88 17.52 -11.54 11.55
CA LYS A 88 18.67 -12.39 11.22
C LYS A 88 19.29 -13.10 12.45
N ALA A 89 19.22 -12.48 13.62
CA ALA A 89 19.77 -13.05 14.85
C ALA A 89 19.04 -14.31 15.32
N GLN A 90 17.87 -14.63 14.77
CA GLN A 90 17.15 -15.87 15.10
C GLN A 90 17.80 -17.14 14.52
N GLY A 91 18.86 -16.99 13.73
CA GLY A 91 19.69 -18.12 13.27
C GLY A 91 19.11 -18.94 12.13
N ASN A 92 17.98 -18.53 11.55
CA ASN A 92 17.42 -19.13 10.35
C ASN A 92 17.76 -18.27 9.11
N ASN A 93 17.58 -18.82 7.92
CA ASN A 93 17.80 -18.11 6.67
C ASN A 93 16.54 -17.41 6.15
N ASP A 94 15.44 -17.39 6.92
CA ASP A 94 14.12 -16.90 6.53
C ASP A 94 13.88 -15.45 6.94
N PHE A 95 14.94 -14.64 7.01
CA PHE A 95 14.82 -13.21 7.29
C PHE A 95 14.75 -12.40 5.99
N THR A 96 14.04 -11.28 6.04
CA THR A 96 14.02 -10.33 4.93
C THR A 96 15.25 -9.40 4.98
N SER A 97 15.91 -9.19 3.84
CA SER A 97 17.01 -8.22 3.72
C SER A 97 16.51 -6.80 3.48
N THR A 98 15.23 -6.62 3.11
CA THR A 98 14.64 -5.33 2.76
C THR A 98 13.77 -4.74 3.88
N GLY A 99 13.43 -5.51 4.91
CA GLY A 99 12.47 -5.13 5.94
C GLY A 99 11.00 -5.24 5.50
N TYR A 100 10.74 -5.85 4.34
CA TYR A 100 9.41 -6.08 3.80
C TYR A 100 9.21 -7.51 3.36
N LEU A 101 7.98 -8.02 3.48
CA LEU A 101 7.53 -9.25 2.84
C LEU A 101 6.25 -8.99 2.06
N VAL A 102 6.13 -9.61 0.89
CA VAL A 102 4.90 -9.60 0.11
C VAL A 102 3.90 -10.53 0.78
N ARG A 103 2.71 -9.99 1.05
CA ARG A 103 1.59 -10.69 1.67
C ARG A 103 0.43 -10.91 0.71
N LYS A 104 0.50 -10.32 -0.45
CA LYS A 104 -0.52 -10.42 -1.49
C LYS A 104 -0.78 -11.87 -1.86
N ASN A 105 -2.07 -12.23 -1.95
CA ASN A 105 -2.57 -13.57 -2.24
C ASN A 105 -2.26 -14.63 -1.15
N MET A 106 -1.85 -14.22 0.05
CA MET A 106 -1.79 -15.13 1.19
C MET A 106 -3.14 -15.16 1.88
N ASP A 107 -3.59 -16.36 2.24
CA ASP A 107 -4.78 -16.51 3.06
C ASP A 107 -4.49 -16.11 4.52
N SER A 108 -5.48 -15.55 5.18
CA SER A 108 -5.40 -15.10 6.57
C SER A 108 -5.38 -16.25 7.59
N GLY A 109 -5.53 -17.50 7.16
CA GLY A 109 -5.81 -18.59 8.09
C GLY A 109 -4.83 -19.73 8.12
N ASP A 110 -4.11 -20.04 7.04
CA ASP A 110 -3.21 -21.19 7.03
C ASP A 110 -2.25 -21.17 5.85
N ARG A 111 -1.08 -21.78 6.04
CA ARG A 111 0.06 -21.78 5.10
C ARG A 111 -0.20 -22.49 3.77
N ASN A 112 -1.31 -23.21 3.63
CA ASN A 112 -1.54 -24.16 2.53
C ASN A 112 -2.74 -23.86 1.65
N GLN A 113 -3.33 -22.68 1.74
CA GLN A 113 -4.69 -22.57 1.28
C GLN A 113 -4.81 -21.91 -0.09
N ASN A 114 -5.37 -22.65 -0.99
CA ASN A 114 -6.13 -22.23 -2.17
C ASN A 114 -5.59 -20.95 -2.84
N LEU A 115 -4.31 -20.97 -3.20
CA LEU A 115 -3.74 -19.90 -4.04
C LEU A 115 -4.50 -19.87 -5.37
N VAL A 116 -5.49 -18.99 -5.46
CA VAL A 116 -6.19 -18.74 -6.71
C VAL A 116 -5.25 -17.97 -7.64
N CYS A 117 -4.78 -18.63 -8.68
CA CYS A 117 -4.05 -17.95 -9.75
C CYS A 117 -5.04 -17.12 -10.57
N VAL A 118 -5.04 -15.82 -10.35
CA VAL A 118 -5.86 -14.88 -11.12
C VAL A 118 -5.19 -14.61 -12.45
N LEU A 119 -5.75 -15.16 -13.54
CA LEU A 119 -5.25 -14.96 -14.90
C LEU A 119 -5.69 -13.61 -15.49
N LEU A 120 -6.92 -13.19 -15.21
CA LEU A 120 -7.49 -11.93 -15.69
C LEU A 120 -8.41 -11.35 -14.62
N ARG A 121 -8.35 -10.04 -14.44
CA ARG A 121 -9.23 -9.30 -13.53
C ARG A 121 -10.10 -8.31 -14.30
N LEU A 122 -11.31 -8.09 -13.84
CA LEU A 122 -12.19 -7.05 -14.40
C LEU A 122 -11.51 -5.68 -14.48
N THR A 123 -10.62 -5.36 -13.56
CA THR A 123 -9.81 -4.14 -13.57
C THR A 123 -8.95 -4.02 -14.84
N ASN A 124 -8.41 -5.13 -15.37
CA ASN A 124 -7.65 -5.11 -16.62
C ASN A 124 -8.55 -4.69 -17.77
N ILE A 125 -9.76 -5.26 -17.84
CA ILE A 125 -10.76 -4.90 -18.88
C ILE A 125 -11.16 -3.42 -18.76
N TYR A 126 -11.31 -2.90 -17.54
CA TYR A 126 -11.58 -1.47 -17.36
C TYR A 126 -10.43 -0.60 -17.87
N PHE A 127 -9.17 -0.97 -17.60
CA PHE A 127 -8.02 -0.22 -18.10
C PHE A 127 -7.95 -0.25 -19.62
N ASP A 128 -8.10 -1.42 -20.25
CA ASP A 128 -8.10 -1.56 -21.72
C ASP A 128 -9.22 -0.71 -22.36
N TYR A 129 -10.41 -0.72 -21.76
CA TYR A 129 -11.54 0.06 -22.22
C TYR A 129 -11.31 1.57 -22.12
N ILE A 130 -10.85 2.07 -20.97
CA ILE A 130 -10.61 3.50 -20.79
C ILE A 130 -9.41 3.99 -21.60
N GLU A 131 -8.40 3.15 -21.81
CA GLU A 131 -7.28 3.46 -22.70
C GLU A 131 -7.76 3.61 -24.14
N ALA A 132 -8.54 2.68 -24.64
CA ALA A 132 -9.13 2.76 -25.99
C ALA A 132 -10.01 4.01 -26.13
N LEU A 133 -10.85 4.33 -25.14
CA LEU A 133 -11.66 5.55 -25.13
C LEU A 133 -10.80 6.81 -25.16
N ALA A 134 -9.70 6.85 -24.41
CA ALA A 134 -8.81 8.01 -24.37
C ALA A 134 -8.19 8.34 -25.74
N TYR A 135 -8.02 7.33 -26.61
CA TYR A 135 -7.58 7.55 -27.99
C TYR A 135 -8.71 7.99 -28.93
N VAL A 136 -9.93 7.50 -28.74
CA VAL A 136 -11.05 7.76 -29.66
C VAL A 136 -11.85 8.99 -29.26
N ASP A 137 -12.12 9.14 -27.97
CA ASP A 137 -12.88 10.26 -27.39
C ASP A 137 -12.33 10.57 -25.97
N PRO A 138 -11.28 11.40 -25.86
CA PRO A 138 -10.65 11.74 -24.59
C PRO A 138 -11.60 12.42 -23.58
N SER A 139 -12.75 12.91 -24.06
CA SER A 139 -13.74 13.59 -23.21
C SER A 139 -14.82 12.65 -22.67
N HIS A 140 -14.82 11.39 -23.08
CA HIS A 140 -15.86 10.44 -22.72
C HIS A 140 -15.99 10.24 -21.21
N ALA A 141 -17.20 10.31 -20.70
CA ALA A 141 -17.49 10.27 -19.26
C ALA A 141 -17.07 8.94 -18.59
N ASP A 142 -17.10 7.85 -19.33
CA ASP A 142 -16.75 6.52 -18.83
C ASP A 142 -15.27 6.41 -18.43
N ILE A 143 -14.38 7.22 -19.01
CA ILE A 143 -12.96 7.24 -18.62
C ILE A 143 -12.86 7.52 -17.11
N TRP A 144 -13.49 8.58 -16.65
CA TRP A 144 -13.48 8.95 -15.23
C TRP A 144 -14.28 7.99 -14.36
N LYS A 145 -15.40 7.51 -14.86
CA LYS A 145 -16.26 6.56 -14.15
C LYS A 145 -15.50 5.26 -13.80
N TYR A 146 -14.95 4.59 -14.77
CA TYR A 146 -14.24 3.32 -14.54
C TYR A 146 -12.92 3.53 -13.83
N MET A 147 -12.21 4.63 -14.05
CA MET A 147 -11.04 4.99 -13.27
C MET A 147 -11.39 5.15 -11.80
N ASN A 148 -12.49 5.82 -11.48
CA ASN A 148 -12.91 6.04 -10.10
C ASN A 148 -13.38 4.76 -9.42
N LEU A 149 -14.05 3.84 -10.12
CA LEU A 149 -14.39 2.52 -9.57
C LEU A 149 -13.13 1.74 -9.14
N ILE A 150 -12.05 1.81 -9.93
CA ILE A 150 -10.76 1.18 -9.59
C ILE A 150 -10.15 1.85 -8.35
N ARG A 151 -10.19 3.18 -8.29
CA ARG A 151 -9.66 3.97 -7.17
C ARG A 151 -10.42 3.74 -5.88
N GLU A 152 -11.75 3.78 -5.92
CA GLU A 152 -12.63 3.49 -4.78
C GLU A 152 -12.35 2.10 -4.20
N ARG A 153 -12.27 1.09 -5.06
CA ARG A 153 -11.92 -0.27 -4.62
C ARG A 153 -10.54 -0.34 -3.97
N ALA A 154 -9.60 0.51 -4.38
CA ALA A 154 -8.28 0.61 -3.78
C ALA A 154 -8.27 1.41 -2.46
N GLY A 155 -9.40 1.97 -2.04
CA GLY A 155 -9.51 2.81 -0.84
C GLY A 155 -8.88 4.19 -0.99
N ILE A 156 -8.74 4.69 -2.23
CA ILE A 156 -8.18 6.02 -2.52
C ILE A 156 -9.22 6.92 -3.19
N PRO A 157 -9.16 8.25 -2.95
CA PRO A 157 -10.16 9.18 -3.50
C PRO A 157 -10.25 9.13 -5.02
N GLY A 158 -11.46 9.21 -5.56
CA GLY A 158 -11.71 9.34 -7.00
C GLY A 158 -11.22 10.67 -7.55
N TYR A 159 -10.96 10.72 -8.85
CA TYR A 159 -10.70 11.98 -9.56
C TYR A 159 -11.97 12.84 -9.62
N GLY A 160 -11.80 14.16 -9.66
CA GLY A 160 -12.91 15.12 -9.66
C GLY A 160 -13.45 15.44 -8.27
N THR A 161 -12.77 14.99 -7.21
CA THR A 161 -13.02 15.42 -5.83
C THR A 161 -12.18 16.68 -5.51
N ALA A 162 -12.50 17.36 -4.40
CA ALA A 162 -11.73 18.54 -3.96
C ALA A 162 -10.24 18.24 -3.72
N SER A 163 -9.92 17.01 -3.30
CA SER A 163 -8.55 16.55 -3.03
C SER A 163 -7.81 16.08 -4.30
N LEU A 164 -8.53 15.77 -5.37
CA LEU A 164 -7.97 15.26 -6.62
C LEU A 164 -8.78 15.81 -7.81
N PRO A 165 -8.53 17.03 -8.27
CA PRO A 165 -9.19 17.57 -9.44
C PRO A 165 -8.91 16.69 -10.67
N LYS A 166 -9.84 16.67 -11.62
CA LYS A 166 -9.62 16.03 -12.91
C LYS A 166 -8.42 16.68 -13.60
N ALA A 167 -7.59 15.88 -14.24
CA ALA A 167 -6.57 16.42 -15.12
C ALA A 167 -7.27 17.22 -16.25
N THR A 168 -6.82 18.44 -16.46
CA THR A 168 -7.20 19.19 -17.64
C THR A 168 -6.36 18.65 -18.79
N THR A 169 -7.01 18.16 -19.84
CA THR A 169 -6.33 17.88 -21.11
C THR A 169 -5.81 19.20 -21.67
N THR A 170 -4.51 19.35 -21.71
CA THR A 170 -3.83 20.33 -22.58
C THR A 170 -3.53 19.68 -23.90
#